data_969c08769eed91f1eeafa1453f435466
#
_entry.id   969c08769eed91f1eeafa1453f435466
#
_cell.length_a   1.000
_cell.length_b   1.000
_cell.length_c   1.000
_cell.angle_alpha   90.00
_cell.angle_beta   90.00
_cell.angle_gamma   90.00
#
_symmetry.space_group_name_H-M   'P 1'
#
loop_
_entity.id
_entity.type
_entity.pdbx_description
1 polymer ?
#
loop_
_entity_poly.entity_id
_entity_poly.type
_entity_poly.pdbx_seq_one_letter_code
_entity_poly.pdbx_strand_id
1 'polypeptide(L)'
;MSADTNGQPKIGVYVCHCGTNIAATVDVEAVRQYAETLPGVKVARTYKYMCSDPGQELIKEDIRANGLERVVVAACSPSLHEATFRRATAEGGINPYYFQMVNVREHDAWVHTDIAEATAKAKDLIRAAVQRVRFHKPLERSRVNVNPAVMVVGGGIAGIHAALTMANAGKHVYLVERESSIGGHMAQFDKTFPTLDCAACILTPKMTEVGAHPNITIWTLAEVDKIDGYVGNFQVTVRHKPRFILEDACTGCMECIEACVYRHGKFADEFNLGLSMRKPVYISFPQAV
;
A
#
# COMPACT_ATOMS: atom_id res chain seq x y z
N MET A 1 37.86 17.35 -9.71
CA MET A 1 36.41 17.66 -9.63
C MET A 1 36.27 19.17 -9.55
N SER A 2 36.05 19.83 -10.69
CA SER A 2 35.91 21.29 -10.74
C SER A 2 34.49 21.67 -10.33
N ALA A 3 34.32 22.12 -9.10
CA ALA A 3 33.08 22.84 -8.74
C ALA A 3 32.99 24.10 -9.62
N ASP A 4 31.86 24.27 -10.28
CA ASP A 4 31.57 25.56 -10.92
C ASP A 4 31.59 26.68 -9.89
N THR A 5 32.05 27.84 -10.30
CA THR A 5 32.41 29.02 -9.49
C THR A 5 31.29 29.58 -8.60
N ASN A 6 30.13 28.94 -8.45
CA ASN A 6 28.99 29.38 -7.63
C ASN A 6 28.51 28.37 -6.58
N GLY A 7 29.15 27.24 -6.36
CA GLY A 7 28.76 26.25 -5.33
C GLY A 7 27.39 25.59 -5.54
N GLN A 8 26.82 25.70 -6.75
CA GLN A 8 25.54 25.08 -7.09
C GLN A 8 25.75 23.68 -7.67
N PRO A 9 24.91 22.68 -7.28
CA PRO A 9 25.03 21.35 -7.83
C PRO A 9 24.68 21.33 -9.32
N LYS A 10 25.35 20.44 -10.07
CA LYS A 10 25.08 20.22 -11.51
C LYS A 10 23.83 19.36 -11.66
N ILE A 11 22.82 19.87 -12.34
CA ILE A 11 21.49 19.26 -12.45
C ILE A 11 21.23 18.83 -13.89
N GLY A 12 20.73 17.59 -14.08
CA GLY A 12 20.13 17.12 -15.32
C GLY A 12 18.61 17.18 -15.24
N VAL A 13 17.96 17.71 -16.28
CA VAL A 13 16.49 17.79 -16.39
C VAL A 13 16.04 16.98 -17.60
N TYR A 14 15.08 16.07 -17.39
CA TYR A 14 14.58 15.16 -18.42
C TYR A 14 13.07 15.28 -18.53
N VAL A 15 12.58 15.66 -19.73
CA VAL A 15 11.15 15.87 -20.00
C VAL A 15 10.63 14.70 -20.84
N CYS A 16 9.69 13.96 -20.31
CA CYS A 16 9.06 12.82 -20.98
C CYS A 16 7.91 13.29 -21.85
N HIS A 17 7.80 12.75 -23.07
CA HIS A 17 6.60 12.94 -23.90
C HIS A 17 5.44 12.06 -23.44
N CYS A 18 5.73 10.94 -22.78
CA CYS A 18 4.77 9.87 -22.44
C CYS A 18 3.96 9.40 -23.68
N GLY A 19 4.67 9.15 -24.78
CA GLY A 19 4.06 9.02 -26.11
C GLY A 19 3.43 10.34 -26.54
N THR A 20 2.12 10.41 -26.48
CA THR A 20 1.32 11.62 -26.77
C THR A 20 0.64 12.18 -25.52
N ASN A 21 0.64 11.46 -24.39
CA ASN A 21 -0.12 11.82 -23.17
C ASN A 21 0.34 13.17 -22.55
N ILE A 22 1.59 13.55 -22.73
CA ILE A 22 2.11 14.84 -22.29
C ILE A 22 2.26 15.75 -23.51
N ALA A 23 2.93 15.24 -24.56
CA ALA A 23 3.30 16.05 -25.73
C ALA A 23 2.12 16.53 -26.58
N ALA A 24 0.92 15.99 -26.41
CA ALA A 24 -0.28 16.49 -27.09
C ALA A 24 -0.78 17.83 -26.51
N THR A 25 -0.48 18.11 -25.24
CA THR A 25 -1.00 19.28 -24.52
C THR A 25 0.12 20.20 -24.01
N VAL A 26 1.31 19.68 -23.80
CA VAL A 26 2.50 20.42 -23.34
C VAL A 26 3.53 20.50 -24.46
N ASP A 27 3.98 21.69 -24.80
CA ASP A 27 5.15 21.85 -25.66
C ASP A 27 6.43 21.48 -24.93
N VAL A 28 6.75 20.17 -25.01
CA VAL A 28 7.87 19.58 -24.29
C VAL A 28 9.23 20.16 -24.67
N GLU A 29 9.35 20.66 -25.92
CA GLU A 29 10.59 21.28 -26.38
C GLU A 29 10.76 22.69 -25.80
N ALA A 30 9.70 23.49 -25.76
CA ALA A 30 9.71 24.80 -25.10
C ALA A 30 9.97 24.65 -23.57
N VAL A 31 9.51 23.57 -22.96
CA VAL A 31 9.78 23.24 -21.56
C VAL A 31 11.26 22.85 -21.37
N ARG A 32 11.82 22.04 -22.26
CA ARG A 32 13.24 21.67 -22.25
C ARG A 32 14.15 22.90 -22.37
N GLN A 33 13.88 23.75 -23.35
CA GLN A 33 14.64 24.99 -23.56
C GLN A 33 14.57 25.91 -22.35
N TYR A 34 13.39 26.05 -21.75
CA TYR A 34 13.27 26.76 -20.47
C TYR A 34 14.09 26.16 -19.37
N ALA A 35 14.10 24.82 -19.23
CA ALA A 35 14.87 24.14 -18.20
C ALA A 35 16.38 24.42 -18.33
N GLU A 36 16.92 24.58 -19.53
CA GLU A 36 18.33 24.94 -19.76
C GLU A 36 18.69 26.33 -19.20
N THR A 37 17.74 27.22 -19.07
CA THR A 37 17.96 28.58 -18.52
C THR A 37 18.00 28.57 -16.98
N LEU A 38 17.60 27.47 -16.32
CA LEU A 38 17.51 27.44 -14.86
C LEU A 38 18.88 27.29 -14.21
N PRO A 39 19.11 27.97 -13.06
CA PRO A 39 20.39 27.93 -12.37
C PRO A 39 20.79 26.51 -11.95
N GLY A 40 22.02 26.11 -12.30
CA GLY A 40 22.57 24.80 -12.00
C GLY A 40 22.24 23.70 -13.00
N VAL A 41 21.32 23.93 -13.94
CA VAL A 41 21.01 22.96 -14.99
C VAL A 41 22.17 22.93 -16.01
N LYS A 42 22.74 21.75 -16.21
CA LYS A 42 23.83 21.50 -17.15
C LYS A 42 23.37 20.75 -18.39
N VAL A 43 22.34 19.92 -18.24
CA VAL A 43 21.76 19.13 -19.32
C VAL A 43 20.23 19.21 -19.20
N ALA A 44 19.55 19.47 -20.31
CA ALA A 44 18.12 19.29 -20.42
C ALA A 44 17.79 18.53 -21.71
N ARG A 45 17.03 17.44 -21.59
CA ARG A 45 16.65 16.60 -22.73
C ARG A 45 15.18 16.26 -22.73
N THR A 46 14.64 15.97 -23.91
CA THR A 46 13.34 15.32 -24.07
C THR A 46 13.53 13.90 -24.58
N TYR A 47 12.62 13.02 -24.22
CA TYR A 47 12.56 11.68 -24.80
C TYR A 47 11.13 11.13 -24.79
N LYS A 48 10.80 10.35 -25.83
CA LYS A 48 9.43 9.87 -26.05
C LYS A 48 8.90 9.01 -24.89
N TYR A 49 9.74 8.15 -24.34
CA TYR A 49 9.42 7.25 -23.21
C TYR A 49 10.61 7.21 -22.25
N MET A 50 10.75 8.21 -21.41
CA MET A 50 11.88 8.34 -20.48
C MET A 50 12.02 7.14 -19.53
N CYS A 51 10.91 6.46 -19.20
CA CYS A 51 10.89 5.27 -18.36
C CYS A 51 11.37 3.99 -19.07
N SER A 52 11.52 4.01 -20.40
CA SER A 52 12.07 2.87 -21.16
C SER A 52 13.57 2.70 -20.92
N ASP A 53 14.11 1.53 -21.25
CA ASP A 53 15.55 1.26 -21.08
C ASP A 53 16.43 2.31 -21.81
N PRO A 54 16.16 2.69 -23.09
CA PRO A 54 16.93 3.76 -23.72
C PRO A 54 16.82 5.12 -23.03
N GLY A 55 15.63 5.45 -22.48
CA GLY A 55 15.45 6.69 -21.73
C GLY A 55 16.20 6.70 -20.42
N GLN A 56 16.25 5.56 -19.72
CA GLN A 56 17.04 5.39 -18.51
C GLN A 56 18.55 5.44 -18.82
N GLU A 57 19.00 4.80 -19.92
CA GLU A 57 20.42 4.84 -20.31
C GLU A 57 20.86 6.27 -20.63
N LEU A 58 20.05 7.06 -21.33
CA LEU A 58 20.30 8.46 -21.56
C LEU A 58 20.60 9.25 -20.26
N ILE A 59 19.82 9.00 -19.19
CA ILE A 59 20.06 9.62 -17.88
C ILE A 59 21.39 9.16 -17.29
N LYS A 60 21.69 7.86 -17.35
CA LYS A 60 22.94 7.29 -16.81
C LYS A 60 24.17 7.80 -17.52
N GLU A 61 24.11 7.87 -18.84
CA GLU A 61 25.20 8.40 -19.67
C GLU A 61 25.46 9.88 -19.36
N ASP A 62 24.42 10.69 -19.27
CA ASP A 62 24.55 12.12 -18.97
C ASP A 62 25.10 12.36 -17.55
N ILE A 63 24.70 11.55 -16.57
CA ILE A 63 25.28 11.63 -15.20
C ILE A 63 26.79 11.45 -15.27
N ARG A 64 27.27 10.42 -15.99
CA ARG A 64 28.70 10.10 -16.11
C ARG A 64 29.45 11.13 -16.95
N ALA A 65 28.90 11.48 -18.13
CA ALA A 65 29.58 12.36 -19.08
C ALA A 65 29.68 13.82 -18.60
N ASN A 66 28.66 14.30 -17.92
CA ASN A 66 28.59 15.70 -17.48
C ASN A 66 28.86 15.90 -15.99
N GLY A 67 29.12 14.81 -15.25
CA GLY A 67 29.34 14.86 -13.81
C GLY A 67 28.14 15.44 -13.05
N LEU A 68 26.93 15.00 -13.44
CA LEU A 68 25.71 15.49 -12.80
C LEU A 68 25.65 15.04 -11.34
N GLU A 69 25.14 15.89 -10.48
CA GLU A 69 25.00 15.66 -9.04
C GLU A 69 23.53 15.53 -8.63
N ARG A 70 22.60 15.97 -9.48
CA ARG A 70 21.17 15.93 -9.24
C ARG A 70 20.42 15.61 -10.54
N VAL A 71 19.29 14.95 -10.39
CA VAL A 71 18.43 14.59 -11.54
C VAL A 71 16.98 15.02 -11.27
N VAL A 72 16.38 15.66 -12.25
CA VAL A 72 14.94 15.99 -12.29
C VAL A 72 14.32 15.31 -13.49
N VAL A 73 13.25 14.54 -13.28
CA VAL A 73 12.48 13.93 -14.38
C VAL A 73 11.04 14.44 -14.36
N ALA A 74 10.65 15.15 -15.38
CA ALA A 74 9.27 15.61 -15.60
C ALA A 74 8.54 14.58 -16.46
N ALA A 75 7.60 13.84 -15.86
CA ALA A 75 6.92 12.71 -16.50
C ALA A 75 5.54 12.46 -15.87
N CYS A 76 5.10 11.21 -15.82
CA CYS A 76 3.88 10.76 -15.16
C CYS A 76 4.00 10.79 -13.62
N SER A 77 2.99 10.23 -12.93
CA SER A 77 2.96 10.15 -11.46
C SER A 77 4.19 9.43 -10.88
N PRO A 78 4.80 9.97 -9.81
CA PRO A 78 5.83 9.29 -9.04
C PRO A 78 5.44 7.88 -8.60
N SER A 79 4.16 7.64 -8.29
CA SER A 79 3.64 6.33 -7.91
C SER A 79 3.89 5.22 -8.94
N LEU A 80 4.10 5.60 -10.22
CA LEU A 80 4.36 4.64 -11.30
C LEU A 80 5.86 4.36 -11.48
N HIS A 81 6.70 5.39 -11.56
CA HIS A 81 8.06 5.25 -12.05
C HIS A 81 9.14 5.91 -11.18
N GLU A 82 8.81 6.38 -9.97
CA GLU A 82 9.83 6.95 -9.08
C GLU A 82 10.94 5.94 -8.77
N ALA A 83 10.58 4.70 -8.46
CA ALA A 83 11.54 3.63 -8.19
C ALA A 83 12.44 3.32 -9.41
N THR A 84 11.88 3.39 -10.62
CA THR A 84 12.61 3.19 -11.88
C THR A 84 13.71 4.26 -12.04
N PHE A 85 13.34 5.52 -11.90
CA PHE A 85 14.31 6.62 -12.08
C PHE A 85 15.30 6.75 -10.92
N ARG A 86 14.91 6.41 -9.68
CA ARG A 86 15.85 6.29 -8.56
C ARG A 86 16.92 5.24 -8.82
N ARG A 87 16.52 4.10 -9.38
CA ARG A 87 17.45 3.04 -9.79
C ARG A 87 18.38 3.53 -10.90
N ALA A 88 17.86 4.13 -11.97
CA ALA A 88 18.66 4.69 -13.03
C ALA A 88 19.67 5.74 -12.52
N THR A 89 19.24 6.60 -11.60
CA THR A 89 20.11 7.59 -10.93
C THR A 89 21.24 6.91 -10.17
N ALA A 90 20.95 5.85 -9.40
CA ALA A 90 21.97 5.08 -8.66
C ALA A 90 22.93 4.35 -9.60
N GLU A 91 22.43 3.75 -10.68
CA GLU A 91 23.24 3.07 -11.72
C GLU A 91 24.11 4.08 -12.49
N GLY A 92 23.67 5.33 -12.59
CA GLY A 92 24.47 6.45 -13.10
C GLY A 92 25.66 6.83 -12.21
N GLY A 93 25.63 6.46 -10.93
CA GLY A 93 26.74 6.66 -9.98
C GLY A 93 26.51 7.75 -8.93
N ILE A 94 25.29 8.26 -8.74
CA ILE A 94 24.94 9.23 -7.69
C ILE A 94 23.90 8.67 -6.73
N ASN A 95 23.81 9.26 -5.53
CA ASN A 95 22.83 8.80 -4.54
C ASN A 95 21.40 8.86 -5.11
N PRO A 96 20.59 7.78 -5.01
CA PRO A 96 19.24 7.71 -5.60
C PRO A 96 18.26 8.73 -5.02
N TYR A 97 18.60 9.37 -3.91
CA TYR A 97 17.77 10.41 -3.30
C TYR A 97 18.14 11.83 -3.77
N TYR A 98 19.19 11.98 -4.59
CA TYR A 98 19.49 13.20 -5.34
C TYR A 98 18.66 13.32 -6.63
N PHE A 99 17.46 12.77 -6.57
CA PHE A 99 16.49 12.69 -7.64
C PHE A 99 15.16 13.34 -7.23
N GLN A 100 14.54 14.03 -8.17
CA GLN A 100 13.19 14.59 -8.02
C GLN A 100 12.35 14.27 -9.26
N MET A 101 11.20 13.66 -9.05
CA MET A 101 10.20 13.47 -10.11
C MET A 101 9.15 14.60 -10.07
N VAL A 102 8.71 15.03 -11.24
CA VAL A 102 7.69 16.07 -11.43
C VAL A 102 6.53 15.46 -12.21
N ASN A 103 5.34 15.51 -11.65
CA ASN A 103 4.16 15.02 -12.32
C ASN A 103 3.60 16.09 -13.26
N VAL A 104 3.93 15.97 -14.55
CA VAL A 104 3.42 16.85 -15.64
C VAL A 104 2.36 16.14 -16.49
N ARG A 105 2.01 14.89 -16.21
CA ARG A 105 0.93 14.20 -16.90
C ARG A 105 -0.40 14.41 -16.20
N GLU A 106 -0.55 13.86 -15.00
CA GLU A 106 -1.80 13.87 -14.24
C GLU A 106 -2.10 15.25 -13.64
N HIS A 107 -1.05 15.99 -13.24
CA HIS A 107 -1.22 17.31 -12.62
C HIS A 107 -1.25 18.46 -13.63
N ASP A 108 -0.97 18.20 -14.90
CA ASP A 108 -0.86 19.23 -15.92
C ASP A 108 -1.51 18.81 -17.24
N ALA A 109 -0.89 17.95 -18.04
CA ALA A 109 -1.35 17.61 -19.39
C ALA A 109 -2.79 17.07 -19.44
N TRP A 110 -3.25 16.37 -18.41
CA TRP A 110 -4.60 15.81 -18.33
C TRP A 110 -5.66 16.76 -17.80
N VAL A 111 -5.26 17.88 -17.20
CA VAL A 111 -6.18 18.85 -16.58
C VAL A 111 -6.26 20.17 -17.33
N HIS A 112 -5.47 20.31 -18.39
CA HIS A 112 -5.49 21.46 -19.29
C HIS A 112 -5.84 21.04 -20.71
N THR A 113 -6.49 21.94 -21.44
CA THR A 113 -6.80 21.77 -22.86
C THR A 113 -6.05 22.79 -23.74
N ASP A 114 -5.60 23.90 -23.14
CA ASP A 114 -4.81 24.91 -23.81
C ASP A 114 -3.31 24.61 -23.66
N ILE A 115 -2.61 24.55 -24.79
CA ILE A 115 -1.17 24.22 -24.85
C ILE A 115 -0.31 25.28 -24.17
N ALA A 116 -0.69 26.56 -24.30
CA ALA A 116 0.10 27.64 -23.73
C ALA A 116 0.00 27.64 -22.19
N GLU A 117 -1.19 27.44 -21.63
CA GLU A 117 -1.41 27.33 -20.19
C GLU A 117 -0.70 26.10 -19.60
N ALA A 118 -0.88 24.93 -20.24
CA ALA A 118 -0.20 23.71 -19.82
C ALA A 118 1.32 23.85 -19.87
N THR A 119 1.85 24.40 -20.97
CA THR A 119 3.30 24.61 -21.09
C THR A 119 3.84 25.59 -20.06
N ALA A 120 3.09 26.66 -19.73
CA ALA A 120 3.46 27.60 -18.68
C ALA A 120 3.51 26.90 -17.30
N LYS A 121 2.50 26.10 -16.98
CA LYS A 121 2.45 25.34 -15.73
C LYS A 121 3.55 24.27 -15.64
N ALA A 122 3.84 23.55 -16.73
CA ALA A 122 4.95 22.61 -16.78
C ALA A 122 6.29 23.28 -16.46
N LYS A 123 6.53 24.48 -17.00
CA LYS A 123 7.72 25.30 -16.69
C LYS A 123 7.80 25.65 -15.19
N ASP A 124 6.69 26.06 -14.60
CA ASP A 124 6.64 26.40 -13.17
C ASP A 124 6.90 25.17 -12.28
N LEU A 125 6.30 24.03 -12.60
CA LEU A 125 6.52 22.77 -11.89
C LEU A 125 7.98 22.33 -11.95
N ILE A 126 8.62 22.43 -13.11
CA ILE A 126 10.04 22.08 -13.29
C ILE A 126 10.93 23.08 -12.55
N ARG A 127 10.64 24.38 -12.62
CA ARG A 127 11.36 25.40 -11.86
C ARG A 127 11.34 25.10 -10.37
N ALA A 128 10.17 24.76 -9.82
CA ALA A 128 10.03 24.40 -8.42
C ALA A 128 10.84 23.12 -8.07
N ALA A 129 10.83 22.11 -8.94
CA ALA A 129 11.57 20.86 -8.74
C ALA A 129 13.09 21.08 -8.82
N VAL A 130 13.58 21.89 -9.76
CA VAL A 130 15.00 22.25 -9.87
C VAL A 130 15.46 22.99 -8.60
N GLN A 131 14.65 23.91 -8.10
CA GLN A 131 14.96 24.56 -6.83
C GLN A 131 14.98 23.60 -5.65
N ARG A 132 14.00 22.70 -5.56
CA ARG A 132 13.89 21.74 -4.47
C ARG A 132 15.02 20.73 -4.46
N VAL A 133 15.38 20.14 -5.61
CA VAL A 133 16.40 19.09 -5.70
C VAL A 133 17.78 19.54 -5.22
N ARG A 134 18.06 20.83 -5.26
CA ARG A 134 19.30 21.42 -4.76
C ARG A 134 19.49 21.22 -3.26
N PHE A 135 18.41 21.15 -2.50
CA PHE A 135 18.41 20.97 -1.06
C PHE A 135 18.26 19.51 -0.62
N HIS A 136 18.16 18.58 -1.58
CA HIS A 136 18.11 17.15 -1.24
C HIS A 136 19.42 16.72 -0.56
N LYS A 137 19.28 15.94 0.49
CA LYS A 137 20.39 15.30 1.20
C LYS A 137 20.49 13.85 0.79
N PRO A 138 21.69 13.26 0.81
CA PRO A 138 21.84 11.83 0.58
C PRO A 138 21.16 11.06 1.71
N LEU A 139 20.43 10.03 1.36
CA LEU A 139 19.87 9.10 2.33
C LEU A 139 20.56 7.75 2.15
N GLU A 140 20.89 7.12 3.26
CA GLU A 140 21.44 5.78 3.28
C GLU A 140 20.36 4.78 3.68
N ARG A 141 20.46 3.58 3.11
CA ARG A 141 19.55 2.48 3.49
C ARG A 141 20.00 1.94 4.84
N SER A 142 19.16 2.10 5.86
CA SER A 142 19.35 1.39 7.11
C SER A 142 18.78 -0.03 7.01
N ARG A 143 19.43 -0.98 7.68
CA ARG A 143 18.92 -2.33 7.87
C ARG A 143 18.48 -2.47 9.31
N VAL A 144 17.26 -2.90 9.52
CA VAL A 144 16.69 -3.19 10.83
C VAL A 144 16.26 -4.65 10.88
N ASN A 145 16.38 -5.28 12.03
CA ASN A 145 15.80 -6.60 12.22
C ASN A 145 14.27 -6.49 12.20
N VAL A 146 13.63 -7.40 11.53
CA VAL A 146 12.18 -7.43 11.37
C VAL A 146 11.63 -8.70 11.98
N ASN A 147 10.65 -8.59 12.87
CA ASN A 147 9.83 -9.72 13.28
C ASN A 147 8.92 -10.10 12.09
N PRO A 148 9.04 -11.32 11.54
CA PRO A 148 8.28 -11.72 10.36
C PRO A 148 6.82 -12.09 10.64
N ALA A 149 6.39 -12.14 11.91
CA ALA A 149 5.01 -12.43 12.26
C ALA A 149 4.07 -11.31 11.78
N VAL A 150 2.85 -11.70 11.44
CA VAL A 150 1.83 -10.80 10.89
C VAL A 150 0.61 -10.83 11.80
N MET A 151 0.04 -9.67 12.09
CA MET A 151 -1.27 -9.57 12.74
C MET A 151 -2.31 -9.16 11.70
N VAL A 152 -3.41 -9.90 11.66
CA VAL A 152 -4.60 -9.58 10.87
C VAL A 152 -5.73 -9.27 11.84
N VAL A 153 -6.34 -8.10 11.71
CA VAL A 153 -7.43 -7.63 12.58
C VAL A 153 -8.74 -7.70 11.82
N GLY A 154 -9.64 -8.53 12.32
CA GLY A 154 -10.94 -8.85 11.71
C GLY A 154 -10.95 -10.21 11.01
N GLY A 155 -11.78 -11.13 11.52
CA GLY A 155 -11.95 -12.50 11.04
C GLY A 155 -13.04 -12.66 9.97
N GLY A 156 -13.40 -11.59 9.24
CA GLY A 156 -14.26 -11.69 8.05
C GLY A 156 -13.52 -12.31 6.86
N ILE A 157 -14.21 -12.50 5.74
CA ILE A 157 -13.65 -13.17 4.55
C ILE A 157 -12.33 -12.55 4.06
N ALA A 158 -12.22 -11.22 4.11
CA ALA A 158 -10.99 -10.53 3.73
C ALA A 158 -9.83 -10.86 4.66
N GLY A 159 -10.06 -10.85 5.98
CA GLY A 159 -9.06 -11.20 6.98
C GLY A 159 -8.67 -12.69 6.91
N ILE A 160 -9.63 -13.56 6.71
CA ILE A 160 -9.41 -15.00 6.47
C ILE A 160 -8.48 -15.22 5.27
N HIS A 161 -8.77 -14.58 4.13
CA HIS A 161 -7.91 -14.69 2.94
C HIS A 161 -6.52 -14.09 3.16
N ALA A 162 -6.43 -12.94 3.82
CA ALA A 162 -5.15 -12.33 4.16
C ALA A 162 -4.31 -13.25 5.06
N ALA A 163 -4.93 -13.81 6.10
CA ALA A 163 -4.28 -14.75 7.01
C ALA A 163 -3.75 -16.00 6.29
N LEU A 164 -4.57 -16.64 5.45
CA LEU A 164 -4.16 -17.79 4.65
C LEU A 164 -3.02 -17.45 3.69
N THR A 165 -3.11 -16.31 3.00
CA THR A 165 -2.07 -15.89 2.05
C THR A 165 -0.72 -15.72 2.75
N MET A 166 -0.70 -15.08 3.90
CA MET A 166 0.54 -14.87 4.66
C MET A 166 1.06 -16.17 5.30
N ALA A 167 0.16 -17.01 5.83
CA ALA A 167 0.52 -18.28 6.44
C ALA A 167 1.07 -19.26 5.41
N ASN A 168 0.48 -19.33 4.21
CA ASN A 168 0.97 -20.13 3.09
C ASN A 168 2.34 -19.63 2.58
N ALA A 169 2.65 -18.35 2.76
CA ALA A 169 3.99 -17.79 2.52
C ALA A 169 4.98 -18.05 3.66
N GLY A 170 4.63 -18.93 4.62
CA GLY A 170 5.49 -19.33 5.72
C GLY A 170 5.60 -18.32 6.86
N LYS A 171 4.66 -17.37 6.98
CA LYS A 171 4.63 -16.41 8.08
C LYS A 171 3.70 -16.89 9.18
N HIS A 172 4.09 -16.67 10.44
CA HIS A 172 3.17 -16.86 11.55
C HIS A 172 2.16 -15.72 11.59
N VAL A 173 0.87 -16.05 11.69
CA VAL A 173 -0.23 -15.07 11.63
C VAL A 173 -1.05 -15.14 12.92
N TYR A 174 -1.27 -13.98 13.53
CA TYR A 174 -2.25 -13.79 14.59
C TYR A 174 -3.51 -13.16 13.99
N LEU A 175 -4.61 -13.93 13.93
CA LEU A 175 -5.90 -13.46 13.45
C LEU A 175 -6.76 -13.04 14.65
N VAL A 176 -7.01 -11.75 14.80
CA VAL A 176 -7.76 -11.17 15.92
C VAL A 176 -9.17 -10.85 15.49
N GLU A 177 -10.17 -11.42 16.19
CA GLU A 177 -11.59 -11.18 15.92
C GLU A 177 -12.31 -10.76 17.22
N ARG A 178 -13.10 -9.71 17.16
CA ARG A 178 -13.85 -9.19 18.32
C ARG A 178 -15.08 -10.02 18.69
N GLU A 179 -15.65 -10.72 17.69
CA GLU A 179 -16.81 -11.59 17.88
C GLU A 179 -16.37 -12.97 18.40
N SER A 180 -17.34 -13.80 18.77
CA SER A 180 -17.09 -15.12 19.31
C SER A 180 -16.62 -16.15 18.28
N SER A 181 -16.74 -15.84 16.99
CA SER A 181 -16.32 -16.67 15.86
C SER A 181 -15.87 -15.81 14.69
N ILE A 182 -15.00 -16.37 13.85
CA ILE A 182 -14.66 -15.81 12.56
C ILE A 182 -15.80 -15.99 11.56
N GLY A 183 -15.77 -15.32 10.41
CA GLY A 183 -16.79 -15.40 9.34
C GLY A 183 -17.31 -14.03 8.92
N GLY A 184 -17.49 -13.14 9.89
CA GLY A 184 -17.93 -11.75 9.66
C GLY A 184 -19.28 -11.69 8.94
N HIS A 185 -19.50 -10.61 8.17
CA HIS A 185 -20.76 -10.41 7.45
C HIS A 185 -21.07 -11.49 6.39
N MET A 186 -20.05 -12.16 5.86
CA MET A 186 -20.28 -13.22 4.87
C MET A 186 -21.05 -14.40 5.45
N ALA A 187 -20.91 -14.65 6.77
CA ALA A 187 -21.70 -15.67 7.46
C ALA A 187 -23.20 -15.33 7.55
N GLN A 188 -23.58 -14.05 7.37
CA GLN A 188 -24.94 -13.55 7.40
C GLN A 188 -25.61 -13.53 6.02
N PHE A 189 -24.86 -13.76 4.94
CA PHE A 189 -25.37 -13.73 3.58
C PHE A 189 -25.85 -15.10 3.11
N ASP A 190 -26.96 -15.13 2.38
CA ASP A 190 -27.38 -16.31 1.62
C ASP A 190 -26.47 -16.47 0.39
N LYS A 191 -26.31 -15.39 -0.37
CA LYS A 191 -25.56 -15.38 -1.63
C LYS A 191 -24.62 -14.20 -1.75
N THR A 192 -23.59 -14.37 -2.56
CA THR A 192 -22.62 -13.32 -2.88
C THR A 192 -22.98 -12.60 -4.17
N PHE A 193 -22.77 -11.29 -4.23
CA PHE A 193 -22.89 -10.49 -5.43
C PHE A 193 -21.52 -10.44 -6.17
N PRO A 194 -21.46 -10.45 -7.50
CA PRO A 194 -22.58 -10.50 -8.48
C PRO A 194 -22.93 -11.92 -8.95
N THR A 195 -22.15 -12.92 -8.58
CA THR A 195 -22.26 -14.30 -9.11
C THR A 195 -23.41 -15.09 -8.53
N LEU A 196 -24.01 -14.63 -7.42
CA LEU A 196 -25.06 -15.29 -6.68
C LEU A 196 -24.67 -16.70 -6.16
N ASP A 197 -23.37 -16.88 -5.90
CA ASP A 197 -22.87 -18.10 -5.26
C ASP A 197 -23.34 -18.19 -3.81
N CYS A 198 -23.42 -19.41 -3.30
CA CYS A 198 -23.73 -19.68 -1.90
C CYS A 198 -22.62 -19.14 -0.99
N ALA A 199 -22.93 -18.18 -0.13
CA ALA A 199 -21.94 -17.54 0.74
C ALA A 199 -21.32 -18.52 1.75
N ALA A 200 -22.15 -19.37 2.39
CA ALA A 200 -21.66 -20.38 3.33
C ALA A 200 -20.80 -21.44 2.64
N CYS A 201 -21.09 -21.80 1.39
CA CYS A 201 -20.33 -22.78 0.61
C CYS A 201 -18.90 -22.29 0.29
N ILE A 202 -18.71 -20.97 0.17
CA ILE A 202 -17.39 -20.36 -0.03
C ILE A 202 -16.70 -20.15 1.31
N LEU A 203 -17.41 -19.64 2.31
CA LEU A 203 -16.86 -19.22 3.59
C LEU A 203 -16.42 -20.41 4.45
N THR A 204 -17.27 -21.44 4.60
CA THR A 204 -17.03 -22.57 5.53
C THR A 204 -15.71 -23.29 5.25
N PRO A 205 -15.37 -23.67 4.01
CA PRO A 205 -14.07 -24.28 3.73
C PRO A 205 -12.89 -23.38 4.14
N LYS A 206 -13.01 -22.06 3.95
CA LYS A 206 -11.98 -21.10 4.30
C LYS A 206 -11.83 -20.94 5.83
N MET A 207 -12.91 -20.94 6.57
CA MET A 207 -12.90 -20.97 8.03
C MET A 207 -12.19 -22.22 8.55
N THR A 208 -12.52 -23.38 8.00
CA THR A 208 -11.90 -24.66 8.37
C THR A 208 -10.40 -24.67 8.03
N GLU A 209 -10.03 -24.14 6.85
CA GLU A 209 -8.63 -24.03 6.42
C GLU A 209 -7.82 -23.15 7.39
N VAL A 210 -8.36 -22.01 7.81
CA VAL A 210 -7.74 -21.12 8.81
C VAL A 210 -7.62 -21.81 10.16
N GLY A 211 -8.68 -22.48 10.62
CA GLY A 211 -8.71 -23.16 11.92
C GLY A 211 -7.71 -24.32 12.01
N ALA A 212 -7.44 -25.01 10.90
CA ALA A 212 -6.49 -26.11 10.82
C ALA A 212 -5.05 -25.71 10.47
N HIS A 213 -4.81 -24.42 10.12
CA HIS A 213 -3.52 -24.02 9.58
C HIS A 213 -2.46 -23.87 10.69
N PRO A 214 -1.30 -24.58 10.64
CA PRO A 214 -0.30 -24.60 11.71
C PRO A 214 0.37 -23.25 11.97
N ASN A 215 0.37 -22.34 10.99
CA ASN A 215 0.97 -21.02 11.12
C ASN A 215 -0.06 -19.92 11.45
N ILE A 216 -1.31 -20.27 11.79
CA ILE A 216 -2.33 -19.30 12.18
C ILE A 216 -2.75 -19.53 13.63
N THR A 217 -2.69 -18.47 14.41
CA THR A 217 -3.27 -18.43 15.75
C THR A 217 -4.51 -17.54 15.69
N ILE A 218 -5.67 -18.11 15.98
CA ILE A 218 -6.94 -17.37 16.01
C ILE A 218 -7.22 -16.91 17.43
N TRP A 219 -7.52 -15.63 17.59
CA TRP A 219 -8.01 -15.04 18.84
C TRP A 219 -9.38 -14.44 18.59
N THR A 220 -10.42 -15.14 19.01
CA THR A 220 -11.79 -14.63 19.06
C THR A 220 -12.07 -13.95 20.39
N LEU A 221 -13.16 -13.20 20.49
CA LEU A 221 -13.47 -12.31 21.63
C LEU A 221 -12.27 -11.44 22.03
N ALA A 222 -11.51 -10.99 21.03
CA ALA A 222 -10.26 -10.25 21.22
C ALA A 222 -10.26 -8.94 20.45
N GLU A 223 -9.77 -7.88 21.08
CA GLU A 223 -9.71 -6.53 20.51
C GLU A 223 -8.31 -5.97 20.68
N VAL A 224 -7.84 -5.25 19.66
CA VAL A 224 -6.57 -4.51 19.73
C VAL A 224 -6.81 -3.21 20.48
N ASP A 225 -6.15 -3.06 21.63
CA ASP A 225 -6.25 -1.85 22.46
C ASP A 225 -5.19 -0.81 22.10
N LYS A 226 -3.96 -1.25 21.77
CA LYS A 226 -2.85 -0.34 21.52
C LYS A 226 -1.84 -0.96 20.55
N ILE A 227 -1.25 -0.11 19.72
CA ILE A 227 -0.14 -0.46 18.83
C ILE A 227 0.97 0.57 19.06
N ASP A 228 2.15 0.11 19.45
CA ASP A 228 3.36 0.90 19.62
C ASP A 228 4.47 0.36 18.69
N GLY A 229 5.58 1.08 18.57
CA GLY A 229 6.75 0.65 17.81
C GLY A 229 6.78 1.23 16.39
N TYR A 230 7.39 0.50 15.48
CA TYR A 230 7.62 0.92 14.09
C TYR A 230 7.58 -0.27 13.15
N VAL A 231 7.55 -0.01 11.85
CA VAL A 231 7.46 -1.04 10.80
C VAL A 231 8.52 -2.14 11.00
N GLY A 232 8.02 -3.37 11.16
CA GLY A 232 8.84 -4.55 11.43
C GLY A 232 9.09 -4.85 12.91
N ASN A 233 8.71 -3.98 13.84
CA ASN A 233 8.87 -4.16 15.30
C ASN A 233 7.71 -3.51 16.06
N PHE A 234 6.49 -3.88 15.72
CA PHE A 234 5.31 -3.45 16.44
C PHE A 234 5.13 -4.25 17.74
N GLN A 235 4.74 -3.54 18.78
CA GLN A 235 4.25 -4.11 20.03
C GLN A 235 2.75 -3.84 20.09
N VAL A 236 1.96 -4.91 20.10
CA VAL A 236 0.51 -4.84 20.07
C VAL A 236 -0.08 -5.36 21.36
N THR A 237 -0.90 -4.55 22.01
CA THR A 237 -1.66 -4.96 23.18
C THR A 237 -3.04 -5.44 22.73
N VAL A 238 -3.36 -6.70 23.03
CA VAL A 238 -4.63 -7.33 22.70
C VAL A 238 -5.37 -7.65 23.98
N ARG A 239 -6.61 -7.19 24.08
CA ARG A 239 -7.50 -7.50 25.20
C ARG A 239 -8.39 -8.67 24.82
N HIS A 240 -8.32 -9.75 25.59
CA HIS A 240 -9.21 -10.88 25.49
C HIS A 240 -10.42 -10.69 26.41
N LYS A 241 -11.62 -10.80 25.85
CA LYS A 241 -12.87 -10.86 26.62
C LYS A 241 -13.03 -12.27 27.18
N PRO A 242 -13.63 -12.44 28.37
CA PRO A 242 -13.83 -13.76 28.94
C PRO A 242 -14.77 -14.60 28.08
N ARG A 243 -14.35 -15.83 27.78
CA ARG A 243 -15.18 -16.87 27.18
C ARG A 243 -15.46 -17.90 28.29
N PHE A 244 -16.72 -18.06 28.65
CA PHE A 244 -17.13 -18.94 29.75
C PHE A 244 -17.32 -20.39 29.31
N ILE A 245 -16.92 -20.74 28.11
CA ILE A 245 -16.90 -22.08 27.53
C ILE A 245 -15.44 -22.47 27.28
N LEU A 246 -15.07 -23.69 27.70
CA LEU A 246 -13.74 -24.26 27.41
C LEU A 246 -13.71 -24.68 25.93
N GLU A 247 -12.94 -24.00 25.12
CA GLU A 247 -12.86 -24.22 23.67
C GLU A 247 -12.38 -25.64 23.36
N ASP A 248 -11.31 -26.08 24.01
CA ASP A 248 -10.73 -27.40 23.80
C ASP A 248 -11.65 -28.58 24.22
N ALA A 249 -12.66 -28.29 25.03
CA ALA A 249 -13.65 -29.29 25.47
C ALA A 249 -14.99 -29.16 24.72
N CYS A 250 -15.19 -28.12 23.97
CA CYS A 250 -16.45 -27.84 23.28
C CYS A 250 -16.53 -28.64 21.98
N THR A 251 -17.51 -29.52 21.87
CA THR A 251 -17.81 -30.26 20.63
C THR A 251 -18.95 -29.67 19.80
N GLY A 252 -19.53 -28.56 20.25
CA GLY A 252 -20.69 -27.95 19.58
C GLY A 252 -22.01 -28.74 19.75
N CYS A 253 -22.10 -29.63 20.73
CA CYS A 253 -23.26 -30.52 20.95
C CYS A 253 -24.54 -29.80 21.38
N MET A 254 -24.48 -28.51 21.72
CA MET A 254 -25.60 -27.65 22.13
C MET A 254 -26.28 -28.00 23.47
N GLU A 255 -25.90 -29.05 24.15
CA GLU A 255 -26.51 -29.48 25.44
C GLU A 255 -26.52 -28.35 26.50
N CYS A 256 -25.45 -27.55 26.57
CA CYS A 256 -25.40 -26.39 27.46
C CYS A 256 -26.42 -25.31 27.10
N ILE A 257 -26.77 -25.17 25.84
CA ILE A 257 -27.79 -24.24 25.35
C ILE A 257 -29.19 -24.75 25.75
N GLU A 258 -29.42 -26.06 25.63
CA GLU A 258 -30.71 -26.69 26.00
C GLU A 258 -30.87 -26.66 27.53
N ALA A 259 -29.86 -27.02 28.30
CA ALA A 259 -29.89 -27.01 29.75
C ALA A 259 -29.92 -25.60 30.39
N CYS A 260 -29.71 -24.55 29.60
CA CYS A 260 -29.68 -23.18 30.10
C CYS A 260 -31.02 -22.79 30.76
N VAL A 261 -30.94 -22.27 32.00
CA VAL A 261 -32.11 -21.87 32.82
C VAL A 261 -32.93 -20.75 32.12
N TYR A 262 -32.33 -19.98 31.27
CA TYR A 262 -33.01 -19.00 30.42
C TYR A 262 -33.69 -19.71 29.24
N ARG A 263 -34.85 -20.29 29.46
CA ARG A 263 -35.57 -21.09 28.46
C ARG A 263 -35.91 -20.30 27.20
N HIS A 264 -36.17 -19.00 27.33
CA HIS A 264 -36.40 -18.06 26.22
C HIS A 264 -35.18 -17.13 26.07
N GLY A 265 -34.97 -16.65 24.86
CA GLY A 265 -33.91 -15.65 24.62
C GLY A 265 -34.12 -14.42 25.50
N LYS A 266 -33.05 -13.93 26.11
CA LYS A 266 -33.05 -12.75 27.00
C LYS A 266 -32.25 -11.58 26.44
N PHE A 267 -31.30 -11.88 25.58
CA PHE A 267 -30.38 -10.91 24.99
C PHE A 267 -30.68 -10.75 23.51
N ALA A 268 -30.49 -9.56 22.99
CA ALA A 268 -30.57 -9.35 21.54
C ALA A 268 -29.52 -10.20 20.84
N ASP A 269 -29.88 -10.81 19.74
CA ASP A 269 -28.98 -11.60 18.91
C ASP A 269 -28.23 -10.67 17.97
N GLU A 270 -27.00 -10.37 18.30
CA GLU A 270 -26.16 -9.43 17.53
C GLU A 270 -25.86 -9.99 16.14
N PHE A 271 -25.73 -11.31 15.99
CA PHE A 271 -25.53 -11.93 14.69
C PHE A 271 -26.73 -11.68 13.76
N ASN A 272 -27.96 -11.73 14.31
CA ASN A 272 -29.18 -11.41 13.58
C ASN A 272 -29.60 -9.93 13.72
N LEU A 273 -28.64 -9.03 13.91
CA LEU A 273 -28.87 -7.57 13.99
C LEU A 273 -29.91 -7.15 15.04
N GLY A 274 -30.10 -7.95 16.09
CA GLY A 274 -31.07 -7.72 17.13
C GLY A 274 -32.53 -8.05 16.74
N LEU A 275 -32.76 -8.64 15.58
CA LEU A 275 -34.10 -9.05 15.09
C LEU A 275 -34.64 -10.29 15.81
N SER A 276 -33.79 -11.05 16.46
CA SER A 276 -34.12 -12.18 17.32
C SER A 276 -33.51 -12.06 18.70
N MET A 277 -33.90 -12.95 19.59
CA MET A 277 -33.34 -13.01 20.95
C MET A 277 -32.52 -14.30 21.11
N ARG A 278 -31.40 -14.21 21.82
CA ARG A 278 -30.55 -15.36 22.13
C ARG A 278 -30.46 -15.64 23.63
N LYS A 279 -30.06 -16.84 23.97
CA LYS A 279 -29.67 -17.23 25.33
C LYS A 279 -28.27 -16.68 25.66
N PRO A 280 -27.87 -16.62 26.96
CA PRO A 280 -26.50 -16.28 27.34
C PRO A 280 -25.45 -17.21 26.72
N VAL A 281 -25.78 -18.50 26.67
CA VAL A 281 -24.98 -19.54 25.98
C VAL A 281 -25.62 -19.75 24.59
N TYR A 282 -24.82 -19.60 23.55
CA TYR A 282 -25.32 -19.68 22.18
C TYR A 282 -24.19 -20.04 21.20
N ILE A 283 -24.58 -20.47 20.02
CA ILE A 283 -23.72 -20.58 18.83
C ILE A 283 -24.29 -19.57 17.84
N SER A 284 -23.45 -18.70 17.31
CA SER A 284 -23.90 -17.56 16.46
C SER A 284 -24.53 -18.03 15.15
N PHE A 285 -23.95 -19.07 14.53
CA PHE A 285 -24.44 -19.71 13.32
C PHE A 285 -23.89 -21.14 13.22
N PRO A 286 -24.48 -22.02 12.41
CA PRO A 286 -24.13 -23.47 12.43
C PRO A 286 -22.66 -23.78 12.16
N GLN A 287 -21.93 -22.95 11.43
CA GLN A 287 -20.53 -23.14 11.07
C GLN A 287 -19.58 -22.35 11.98
N ALA A 288 -20.07 -21.73 13.07
CA ALA A 288 -19.24 -21.00 14.00
C ALA A 288 -18.15 -21.89 14.62
N VAL A 289 -16.93 -21.43 14.66
CA VAL A 289 -15.73 -22.06 15.24
C VAL A 289 -15.13 -21.22 16.34
#